data_faefa58508431053c8a7819840c1792e
#
_entry.id   faefa58508431053c8a7819840c1792e
#
_cell.length_a   1.000
_cell.length_b   1.000
_cell.length_c   1.000
_cell.angle_alpha   90.00
_cell.angle_beta   90.00
_cell.angle_gamma   90.00
#
_symmetry.space_group_name_H-M   'P 1'
#
loop_
_entity.id
_entity.type
_entity.pdbx_description
1 polymer ?
#
loop_
_entity_poly.entity_id
_entity_poly.type
_entity_poly.pdbx_seq_one_letter_code
_entity_poly.pdbx_strand_id
1 'polypeptide(L)'
;AMTDGILGEKPWYEVKNRKFLCPVPGYDRHFAITEHFGFELINVPMLSDGPDMAMVEELIKDDTVKGIWCVPKYQNPTGITFSNEVVRRFAALKPAAKDFRIFWDNAYCVHGFGEKSDEIIDIISECEKNSNNDMVYEFCSTSKVTFPGSGIAAVASSPANLNDLRGFMKYSTIGPDKINQLRHVRYFKNSAGIKAHMQKHAALLKPKFD
;
A
#
# COMPACT_ATOMS: atom_id res chain seq x y z
N ALA A 1 -9.18 -2.10 -11.86
CA ALA A 1 -10.27 -2.39 -10.93
C ALA A 1 -11.56 -1.64 -11.31
N MET A 2 -11.52 -0.31 -11.43
CA MET A 2 -12.74 0.48 -11.68
C MET A 2 -13.40 0.16 -13.03
N THR A 3 -12.62 0.02 -14.10
CA THR A 3 -13.10 -0.11 -15.48
C THR A 3 -13.12 -1.56 -15.98
N ASP A 4 -12.13 -2.33 -15.60
CA ASP A 4 -11.90 -3.68 -16.20
C ASP A 4 -12.08 -4.81 -15.18
N GLY A 5 -12.43 -4.49 -13.94
CA GLY A 5 -12.47 -5.46 -12.85
C GLY A 5 -11.07 -5.87 -12.36
N ILE A 6 -11.00 -6.97 -11.62
CA ILE A 6 -9.75 -7.59 -11.15
C ILE A 6 -9.90 -9.10 -11.35
N LEU A 7 -8.96 -9.72 -12.05
CA LEU A 7 -8.90 -11.17 -12.29
C LEU A 7 -10.22 -11.75 -12.84
N GLY A 8 -10.88 -11.02 -13.75
CA GLY A 8 -12.13 -11.45 -14.39
C GLY A 8 -13.40 -11.18 -13.59
N GLU A 9 -13.31 -10.59 -12.41
CA GLU A 9 -14.48 -10.09 -11.68
C GLU A 9 -15.04 -8.81 -12.34
N LYS A 10 -16.27 -8.45 -11.99
CA LYS A 10 -16.93 -7.25 -12.56
C LYS A 10 -16.18 -5.97 -12.24
N PRO A 11 -16.19 -4.99 -13.16
CA PRO A 11 -15.69 -3.65 -12.87
C PRO A 11 -16.34 -3.04 -11.62
N TRP A 12 -15.55 -2.41 -10.77
CA TRP A 12 -16.09 -1.84 -9.52
C TRP A 12 -17.12 -0.74 -9.78
N TYR A 13 -17.06 -0.01 -10.91
CA TYR A 13 -18.06 0.99 -11.22
C TYR A 13 -19.48 0.41 -11.42
N GLU A 14 -19.61 -0.89 -11.73
CA GLU A 14 -20.89 -1.58 -11.87
C GLU A 14 -21.50 -2.00 -10.52
N VAL A 15 -20.68 -2.00 -9.46
CA VAL A 15 -21.14 -2.37 -8.11
C VAL A 15 -21.86 -1.17 -7.49
N LYS A 16 -23.17 -1.33 -7.26
CA LYS A 16 -23.97 -0.31 -6.54
C LYS A 16 -23.56 -0.28 -5.07
N ASN A 17 -23.56 0.93 -4.50
CA ASN A 17 -23.20 1.14 -3.08
C ASN A 17 -21.84 0.53 -2.69
N ARG A 18 -20.86 0.58 -3.62
CA ARG A 18 -19.51 0.10 -3.37
C ARG A 18 -18.85 0.89 -2.24
N LYS A 19 -18.21 0.17 -1.34
CA LYS A 19 -17.59 0.69 -0.12
C LYS A 19 -16.09 0.47 -0.12
N PHE A 20 -15.39 1.33 0.59
CA PHE A 20 -13.95 1.21 0.80
C PHE A 20 -13.58 1.55 2.25
N LEU A 21 -12.75 0.74 2.88
CA LEU A 21 -12.34 0.95 4.25
C LEU A 21 -11.20 1.96 4.30
N CYS A 22 -11.35 2.94 5.16
CA CYS A 22 -10.46 4.07 5.32
C CYS A 22 -10.01 4.18 6.79
N PRO A 23 -8.83 3.68 7.16
CA PRO A 23 -8.29 3.88 8.51
C PRO A 23 -8.12 5.37 8.83
N VAL A 24 -8.67 5.81 9.97
CA VAL A 24 -8.69 7.22 10.38
C VAL A 24 -8.11 7.39 11.79
N PRO A 25 -7.24 8.40 11.99
CA PRO A 25 -6.69 9.36 11.02
C PRO A 25 -5.85 8.67 9.94
N GLY A 26 -5.89 9.16 8.70
CA GLY A 26 -5.21 8.55 7.58
C GLY A 26 -4.76 9.58 6.53
N TYR A 27 -4.12 9.09 5.46
CA TYR A 27 -3.64 9.95 4.40
C TYR A 27 -4.81 10.44 3.53
N ASP A 28 -5.06 11.74 3.53
CA ASP A 28 -6.20 12.39 2.90
C ASP A 28 -6.31 12.10 1.38
N ARG A 29 -5.17 11.91 0.70
CA ARG A 29 -5.17 11.61 -0.73
C ARG A 29 -5.84 10.27 -1.05
N HIS A 30 -5.68 9.27 -0.20
CA HIS A 30 -6.39 7.99 -0.35
C HIS A 30 -7.90 8.19 -0.31
N PHE A 31 -8.38 9.01 0.63
CA PHE A 31 -9.79 9.29 0.79
C PHE A 31 -10.35 10.07 -0.40
N ALA A 32 -9.65 11.13 -0.82
CA ALA A 32 -10.05 11.94 -1.97
C ALA A 32 -10.12 11.12 -3.28
N ILE A 33 -9.19 10.19 -3.51
CA ILE A 33 -9.23 9.29 -4.67
C ILE A 33 -10.44 8.36 -4.58
N THR A 34 -10.70 7.79 -3.42
CA THR A 34 -11.78 6.84 -3.18
C THR A 34 -13.14 7.53 -3.40
N GLU A 35 -13.31 8.72 -2.86
CA GLU A 35 -14.51 9.56 -3.03
C GLU A 35 -14.71 9.94 -4.51
N HIS A 36 -13.64 10.37 -5.19
CA HIS A 36 -13.68 10.72 -6.61
C HIS A 36 -14.22 9.57 -7.47
N PHE A 37 -13.88 8.34 -7.15
CA PHE A 37 -14.41 7.15 -7.84
C PHE A 37 -15.78 6.70 -7.32
N GLY A 38 -16.45 7.49 -6.47
CA GLY A 38 -17.82 7.27 -6.02
C GLY A 38 -17.98 6.07 -5.08
N PHE A 39 -16.97 5.78 -4.25
CA PHE A 39 -17.13 4.85 -3.14
C PHE A 39 -17.73 5.55 -1.92
N GLU A 40 -18.52 4.81 -1.16
CA GLU A 40 -18.80 5.15 0.22
C GLU A 40 -17.56 4.85 1.07
N LEU A 41 -17.06 5.87 1.79
CA LEU A 41 -15.91 5.72 2.66
C LEU A 41 -16.38 5.25 4.04
N ILE A 42 -15.88 4.11 4.47
CA ILE A 42 -16.17 3.57 5.80
C ILE A 42 -14.96 3.82 6.69
N ASN A 43 -15.12 4.68 7.66
CA ASN A 43 -14.05 4.99 8.62
C ASN A 43 -13.78 3.81 9.55
N VAL A 44 -12.53 3.41 9.64
CA VAL A 44 -12.02 2.40 10.59
C VAL A 44 -11.07 3.10 11.57
N PRO A 45 -11.32 3.07 12.88
CA PRO A 45 -10.42 3.71 13.84
C PRO A 45 -8.99 3.14 13.78
N MET A 46 -7.99 4.03 13.86
CA MET A 46 -6.61 3.63 14.11
C MET A 46 -6.40 3.45 15.61
N LEU A 47 -5.92 2.28 15.99
CA LEU A 47 -5.48 1.94 17.35
C LEU A 47 -3.96 2.18 17.50
N SER A 48 -3.39 1.82 18.63
CA SER A 48 -1.96 2.06 18.93
C SER A 48 -0.99 1.28 18.04
N ASP A 49 -1.44 0.22 17.38
CA ASP A 49 -0.61 -0.70 16.61
C ASP A 49 -1.16 -1.04 15.21
N GLY A 50 -2.15 -0.28 14.75
CA GLY A 50 -2.78 -0.45 13.43
C GLY A 50 -4.27 -0.14 13.47
N PRO A 51 -5.01 -0.40 12.39
CA PRO A 51 -6.46 -0.20 12.38
C PRO A 51 -7.18 -1.22 13.28
N ASP A 52 -8.41 -0.88 13.69
CA ASP A 52 -9.28 -1.80 14.40
C ASP A 52 -9.62 -3.02 13.54
N MET A 53 -8.86 -4.07 13.71
CA MET A 53 -9.01 -5.30 12.92
C MET A 53 -10.31 -6.06 13.22
N ALA A 54 -10.89 -5.91 14.42
CA ALA A 54 -12.18 -6.53 14.71
C ALA A 54 -13.29 -5.87 13.85
N MET A 55 -13.24 -4.55 13.71
CA MET A 55 -14.14 -3.82 12.82
C MET A 55 -13.90 -4.17 11.35
N VAL A 56 -12.64 -4.27 10.90
CA VAL A 56 -12.29 -4.68 9.53
C VAL A 56 -12.88 -6.05 9.21
N GLU A 57 -12.64 -7.05 10.07
CA GLU A 57 -13.10 -8.43 9.90
C GLU A 57 -14.63 -8.54 9.82
N GLU A 58 -15.36 -7.66 10.52
CA GLU A 58 -16.83 -7.61 10.43
C GLU A 58 -17.28 -6.96 9.12
N LEU A 59 -16.68 -5.82 8.75
CA LEU A 59 -17.10 -5.04 7.59
C LEU A 59 -16.87 -5.77 6.25
N ILE A 60 -15.83 -6.58 6.14
CA ILE A 60 -15.52 -7.32 4.91
C ILE A 60 -16.47 -8.49 4.62
N LYS A 61 -17.42 -8.78 5.52
CA LYS A 61 -18.53 -9.73 5.27
C LYS A 61 -19.56 -9.18 4.29
N ASP A 62 -19.56 -7.87 4.06
CA ASP A 62 -20.32 -7.21 3.02
C ASP A 62 -19.55 -7.26 1.70
N ASP A 63 -20.13 -7.90 0.68
CA ASP A 63 -19.51 -8.08 -0.65
C ASP A 63 -19.40 -6.79 -1.47
N THR A 64 -20.03 -5.70 -1.01
CA THR A 64 -19.85 -4.36 -1.58
C THR A 64 -18.58 -3.66 -1.09
N VAL A 65 -17.93 -4.15 -0.04
CA VAL A 65 -16.63 -3.66 0.44
C VAL A 65 -15.52 -4.18 -0.45
N LYS A 66 -14.88 -3.29 -1.20
CA LYS A 66 -13.93 -3.66 -2.26
C LYS A 66 -12.46 -3.54 -1.87
N GLY A 67 -12.16 -2.89 -0.77
CA GLY A 67 -10.78 -2.81 -0.32
C GLY A 67 -10.57 -1.94 0.91
N ILE A 68 -9.30 -1.86 1.29
CA ILE A 68 -8.82 -1.05 2.40
C ILE A 68 -7.49 -0.38 2.03
N TRP A 69 -7.31 0.88 2.45
CA TRP A 69 -6.03 1.57 2.39
C TRP A 69 -5.20 1.29 3.63
N CYS A 70 -3.92 0.99 3.46
CA CYS A 70 -2.98 0.79 4.56
C CYS A 70 -1.69 1.57 4.30
N VAL A 71 -1.24 2.32 5.31
CA VAL A 71 0.13 2.86 5.39
C VAL A 71 0.79 2.18 6.58
N PRO A 72 1.48 1.04 6.37
CA PRO A 72 1.78 0.10 7.46
C PRO A 72 2.94 0.55 8.36
N LYS A 73 3.77 1.46 7.90
CA LYS A 73 4.97 1.89 8.62
C LYS A 73 5.04 3.40 8.66
N TYR A 74 5.26 3.95 9.86
CA TYR A 74 5.32 5.42 10.10
C TYR A 74 4.13 6.13 9.46
N GLN A 75 2.94 5.62 9.74
CA GLN A 75 1.67 6.03 9.14
C GLN A 75 1.47 7.55 9.22
N ASN A 76 1.05 8.13 8.12
CA ASN A 76 0.69 9.54 8.07
C ASN A 76 -0.82 9.73 8.38
N PRO A 77 -1.21 10.49 9.44
CA PRO A 77 -0.36 11.42 10.22
C PRO A 77 0.14 10.89 11.57
N THR A 78 -0.21 9.67 11.99
CA THR A 78 -0.05 9.21 13.37
C THR A 78 1.37 8.76 13.74
N GLY A 79 2.20 8.43 12.76
CA GLY A 79 3.53 7.83 12.98
C GLY A 79 3.51 6.36 13.39
N ILE A 80 2.33 5.74 13.51
CA ILE A 80 2.18 4.34 13.95
C ILE A 80 2.79 3.39 12.92
N THR A 81 3.50 2.37 13.38
CA THR A 81 3.88 1.19 12.61
C THR A 81 2.98 0.03 13.01
N PHE A 82 2.41 -0.67 12.05
CA PHE A 82 1.54 -1.81 12.32
C PHE A 82 2.31 -2.92 13.03
N SER A 83 1.67 -3.54 14.03
CA SER A 83 2.23 -4.71 14.70
C SER A 83 2.25 -5.93 13.76
N ASN A 84 3.14 -6.87 14.04
CA ASN A 84 3.18 -8.13 13.30
C ASN A 84 1.86 -8.92 13.45
N GLU A 85 1.15 -8.75 14.57
CA GLU A 85 -0.16 -9.35 14.77
C GLU A 85 -1.21 -8.74 13.83
N VAL A 86 -1.24 -7.43 13.69
CA VAL A 86 -2.13 -6.74 12.73
C VAL A 86 -1.85 -7.23 11.31
N VAL A 87 -0.57 -7.35 10.91
CA VAL A 87 -0.22 -7.88 9.57
C VAL A 87 -0.72 -9.30 9.36
N ARG A 88 -0.56 -10.19 10.37
CA ARG A 88 -1.09 -11.57 10.27
C ARG A 88 -2.60 -11.60 10.18
N ARG A 89 -3.31 -10.73 10.92
CA ARG A 89 -4.76 -10.62 10.81
C ARG A 89 -5.19 -10.16 9.42
N PHE A 90 -4.51 -9.17 8.83
CA PHE A 90 -4.74 -8.79 7.44
C PHE A 90 -4.54 -9.96 6.48
N ALA A 91 -3.46 -10.70 6.63
CA ALA A 91 -3.16 -11.85 5.77
C ALA A 91 -4.19 -12.99 5.89
N ALA A 92 -4.84 -13.11 7.04
CA ALA A 92 -5.84 -14.15 7.34
C ALA A 92 -7.28 -13.73 6.99
N LEU A 93 -7.54 -12.52 6.51
CA LEU A 93 -8.87 -12.02 6.17
C LEU A 93 -9.61 -12.95 5.20
N LYS A 94 -10.92 -13.04 5.34
CA LYS A 94 -11.82 -13.83 4.50
C LYS A 94 -12.96 -12.92 3.99
N PRO A 95 -12.67 -12.00 3.04
CA PRO A 95 -13.68 -11.11 2.52
C PRO A 95 -14.74 -11.84 1.72
N ALA A 96 -16.00 -11.37 1.79
CA ALA A 96 -17.09 -11.87 0.96
C ALA A 96 -16.89 -11.52 -0.52
N ALA A 97 -16.32 -10.34 -0.80
CA ALA A 97 -15.97 -9.93 -2.15
C ALA A 97 -14.67 -10.62 -2.61
N LYS A 98 -14.72 -11.41 -3.68
CA LYS A 98 -13.54 -12.08 -4.28
C LYS A 98 -12.51 -11.10 -4.83
N ASP A 99 -12.97 -9.94 -5.23
CA ASP A 99 -12.18 -8.84 -5.76
C ASP A 99 -11.76 -7.82 -4.68
N PHE A 100 -11.96 -8.11 -3.39
CA PHE A 100 -11.44 -7.30 -2.29
C PHE A 100 -9.92 -7.21 -2.36
N ARG A 101 -9.37 -6.00 -2.16
CA ARG A 101 -7.91 -5.78 -2.19
C ARG A 101 -7.44 -4.92 -1.03
N ILE A 102 -6.30 -5.28 -0.50
CA ILE A 102 -5.52 -4.48 0.44
C ILE A 102 -4.54 -3.64 -0.39
N PHE A 103 -4.67 -2.32 -0.31
CA PHE A 103 -3.74 -1.37 -0.91
C PHE A 103 -2.72 -0.99 0.14
N TRP A 104 -1.56 -1.67 0.10
CA TRP A 104 -0.50 -1.57 1.07
C TRP A 104 0.52 -0.53 0.61
N ASP A 105 0.29 0.75 1.00
CA ASP A 105 1.16 1.87 0.63
C ASP A 105 2.37 1.95 1.56
N ASN A 106 3.43 1.24 1.19
CA ASN A 106 4.67 1.17 1.96
C ASN A 106 5.61 2.36 1.65
N ALA A 107 5.06 3.57 1.70
CA ALA A 107 5.75 4.81 1.34
C ALA A 107 6.97 5.11 2.22
N TYR A 108 7.02 4.55 3.43
CA TYR A 108 8.05 4.87 4.44
C TYR A 108 8.94 3.68 4.79
N CYS A 109 9.04 2.67 3.94
CA CYS A 109 9.78 1.43 4.20
C CYS A 109 11.24 1.63 4.63
N VAL A 110 11.89 2.72 4.22
CA VAL A 110 13.31 3.03 4.49
C VAL A 110 13.53 4.33 5.31
N HIS A 111 12.53 4.81 6.05
CA HIS A 111 12.52 6.14 6.68
C HIS A 111 12.78 6.14 8.21
N GLY A 112 13.51 5.17 8.74
CA GLY A 112 13.88 5.19 10.16
C GLY A 112 14.86 6.30 10.52
N PHE A 113 14.64 7.02 11.65
CA PHE A 113 15.54 8.06 12.17
C PHE A 113 16.47 7.57 13.28
N GLY A 114 16.21 6.40 13.84
CA GLY A 114 17.00 5.81 14.93
C GLY A 114 18.09 4.85 14.45
N GLU A 115 18.87 4.35 15.42
CA GLU A 115 19.80 3.22 15.17
C GLU A 115 19.05 1.97 14.74
N LYS A 116 17.82 1.81 15.24
CA LYS A 116 16.90 0.76 14.80
C LYS A 116 15.69 1.40 14.13
N SER A 117 15.42 0.97 12.90
CA SER A 117 14.15 1.24 12.22
C SER A 117 13.12 0.23 12.72
N ASP A 118 11.85 0.65 12.82
CA ASP A 118 10.77 -0.31 13.07
C ASP A 118 10.82 -1.42 12.02
N GLU A 119 10.58 -2.63 12.44
CA GLU A 119 10.50 -3.80 11.57
C GLU A 119 9.04 -4.24 11.47
N ILE A 120 8.65 -4.62 10.29
CA ILE A 120 7.33 -5.16 9.99
C ILE A 120 7.50 -6.40 9.12
N ILE A 121 6.75 -7.45 9.42
CA ILE A 121 6.79 -8.67 8.61
C ILE A 121 6.20 -8.43 7.23
N ASP A 122 6.65 -9.21 6.25
CA ASP A 122 6.21 -9.10 4.87
C ASP A 122 4.77 -9.61 4.71
N ILE A 123 3.86 -8.71 4.34
CA ILE A 123 2.44 -9.01 4.15
C ILE A 123 2.21 -10.03 3.03
N ILE A 124 2.99 -9.99 1.97
CA ILE A 124 2.83 -10.92 0.82
C ILE A 124 3.14 -12.34 1.28
N SER A 125 4.27 -12.54 1.96
CA SER A 125 4.63 -13.86 2.53
C SER A 125 3.60 -14.36 3.56
N GLU A 126 3.02 -13.48 4.37
CA GLU A 126 1.97 -13.87 5.31
C GLU A 126 0.67 -14.25 4.56
N CYS A 127 0.32 -13.55 3.48
CA CYS A 127 -0.82 -13.91 2.63
C CYS A 127 -0.62 -15.28 1.96
N GLU A 128 0.59 -15.60 1.49
CA GLU A 128 0.91 -16.91 0.92
C GLU A 128 0.65 -18.05 1.91
N LYS A 129 1.06 -17.88 3.18
CA LYS A 129 0.80 -18.85 4.25
C LYS A 129 -0.69 -19.10 4.50
N ASN A 130 -1.53 -18.12 4.20
CA ASN A 130 -2.98 -18.17 4.38
C ASN A 130 -3.76 -18.48 3.09
N SER A 131 -3.07 -18.80 1.98
CA SER A 131 -3.66 -19.03 0.65
C SER A 131 -4.46 -17.83 0.13
N ASN A 132 -4.04 -16.61 0.50
CA ASN A 132 -4.64 -15.33 0.11
C ASN A 132 -3.74 -14.53 -0.85
N ASN A 133 -3.05 -15.21 -1.75
CA ASN A 133 -1.97 -14.65 -2.59
C ASN A 133 -2.38 -13.41 -3.38
N ASP A 134 -3.65 -13.34 -3.81
CA ASP A 134 -4.13 -12.27 -4.68
C ASP A 134 -4.71 -11.07 -3.92
N MET A 135 -4.68 -11.09 -2.56
CA MET A 135 -5.38 -10.07 -1.77
C MET A 135 -4.64 -8.72 -1.71
N VAL A 136 -3.32 -8.69 -1.93
CA VAL A 136 -2.50 -7.52 -1.66
C VAL A 136 -1.91 -6.93 -2.93
N TYR A 137 -2.01 -5.59 -3.05
CA TYR A 137 -1.12 -4.76 -3.86
C TYR A 137 -0.24 -3.95 -2.93
N GLU A 138 1.04 -4.26 -2.88
CA GLU A 138 2.03 -3.48 -2.14
C GLU A 138 2.72 -2.47 -3.04
N PHE A 139 2.71 -1.21 -2.62
CA PHE A 139 3.29 -0.10 -3.36
C PHE A 139 4.46 0.51 -2.62
N CYS A 140 5.50 0.88 -3.36
CA CYS A 140 6.54 1.76 -2.85
C CYS A 140 6.98 2.74 -3.93
N SER A 141 7.59 3.85 -3.51
CA SER A 141 8.15 4.83 -4.44
C SER A 141 9.38 5.53 -3.86
N THR A 142 10.17 6.12 -4.74
CA THR A 142 11.31 6.95 -4.35
C THR A 142 10.94 8.42 -4.20
N SER A 143 9.65 8.78 -4.25
CA SER A 143 9.19 10.18 -4.17
C SER A 143 9.64 10.88 -2.89
N LYS A 144 9.73 10.15 -1.76
CA LYS A 144 10.21 10.65 -0.47
C LYS A 144 11.66 10.25 -0.17
N VAL A 145 12.31 9.56 -1.10
CA VAL A 145 13.72 9.11 -1.02
C VAL A 145 14.62 10.00 -1.85
N THR A 146 14.16 10.43 -3.04
CA THR A 146 14.86 11.32 -3.97
C THR A 146 14.10 12.63 -4.16
N PHE A 147 13.39 12.78 -5.28
CA PHE A 147 12.65 14.00 -5.61
C PHE A 147 11.18 13.70 -5.91
N PRO A 148 10.24 14.44 -5.32
CA PRO A 148 8.84 14.40 -5.74
C PRO A 148 8.72 14.72 -7.24
N GLY A 149 7.88 13.97 -7.94
CA GLY A 149 7.69 14.16 -9.39
C GLY A 149 8.78 13.58 -10.29
N SER A 150 9.94 13.21 -9.73
CA SER A 150 11.04 12.54 -10.45
C SER A 150 11.35 11.15 -9.88
N GLY A 151 10.47 10.63 -9.03
CA GLY A 151 10.61 9.31 -8.44
C GLY A 151 10.28 8.19 -9.43
N ILE A 152 10.65 6.98 -9.02
CA ILE A 152 10.15 5.73 -9.60
C ILE A 152 9.25 5.06 -8.58
N ALA A 153 8.30 4.26 -9.06
CA ALA A 153 7.43 3.47 -8.22
C ALA A 153 7.52 2.00 -8.60
N ALA A 154 7.23 1.14 -7.65
CA ALA A 154 7.11 -0.29 -7.87
C ALA A 154 5.84 -0.81 -7.19
N VAL A 155 5.28 -1.88 -7.75
CA VAL A 155 4.21 -2.65 -7.16
C VAL A 155 4.66 -4.10 -7.02
N ALA A 156 4.42 -4.69 -5.86
CA ALA A 156 4.56 -6.11 -5.60
C ALA A 156 3.17 -6.72 -5.36
N SER A 157 2.94 -7.91 -5.89
CA SER A 157 1.69 -8.66 -5.73
C SER A 157 1.88 -10.08 -6.28
N SER A 158 0.82 -10.88 -6.24
CA SER A 158 0.85 -12.21 -6.88
C SER A 158 1.13 -12.13 -8.39
N PRO A 159 1.65 -13.21 -8.99
CA PRO A 159 1.81 -13.29 -10.44
C PRO A 159 0.51 -13.04 -11.22
N ALA A 160 -0.63 -13.49 -10.71
CA ALA A 160 -1.94 -13.28 -11.33
C ALA A 160 -2.29 -11.79 -11.39
N ASN A 161 -2.24 -11.10 -10.24
CA ASN A 161 -2.48 -9.65 -10.15
C ASN A 161 -1.49 -8.85 -11.04
N LEU A 162 -0.21 -9.22 -11.05
CA LEU A 162 0.79 -8.51 -11.87
C LEU A 162 0.58 -8.72 -13.36
N ASN A 163 0.11 -9.89 -13.78
CA ASN A 163 -0.21 -10.13 -15.19
C ASN A 163 -1.44 -9.33 -15.63
N ASP A 164 -2.47 -9.27 -14.78
CA ASP A 164 -3.67 -8.45 -15.01
C ASP A 164 -3.28 -6.96 -15.14
N LEU A 165 -2.49 -6.44 -14.20
CA LEU A 165 -1.99 -5.07 -14.21
C LEU A 165 -1.15 -4.77 -15.47
N ARG A 166 -0.26 -5.68 -15.88
CA ARG A 166 0.53 -5.54 -17.12
C ARG A 166 -0.36 -5.50 -18.37
N GLY A 167 -1.45 -6.26 -18.38
CA GLY A 167 -2.46 -6.22 -19.44
C GLY A 167 -2.99 -4.80 -19.63
N PHE A 168 -3.37 -4.14 -18.55
CA PHE A 168 -3.83 -2.76 -18.55
C PHE A 168 -2.72 -1.76 -18.93
N MET A 169 -1.51 -1.93 -18.43
CA MET A 169 -0.38 -1.03 -18.69
C MET A 169 0.00 -0.95 -20.17
N LYS A 170 -0.28 -1.97 -20.98
CA LYS A 170 -0.04 -1.92 -22.44
C LYS A 170 -0.75 -0.76 -23.12
N TYR A 171 -1.91 -0.37 -22.60
CA TYR A 171 -2.74 0.68 -23.19
C TYR A 171 -2.58 2.03 -22.49
N SER A 172 -2.19 2.04 -21.20
CA SER A 172 -2.11 3.28 -20.41
C SER A 172 -0.76 3.97 -20.51
N THR A 173 0.34 3.22 -20.48
CA THR A 173 1.69 3.81 -20.40
C THR A 173 2.68 3.27 -21.42
N ILE A 174 2.38 2.14 -22.08
CA ILE A 174 3.29 1.38 -22.97
C ILE A 174 4.54 0.87 -22.21
N GLY A 175 5.15 1.71 -21.39
CA GLY A 175 6.28 1.36 -20.54
C GLY A 175 6.68 2.51 -19.61
N PRO A 176 7.45 2.19 -18.56
CA PRO A 176 7.92 3.19 -17.61
C PRO A 176 9.05 4.06 -18.19
N ASP A 177 9.29 5.23 -17.58
CA ASP A 177 10.40 6.12 -17.90
C ASP A 177 11.75 5.46 -17.58
N LYS A 178 12.37 4.88 -18.62
CA LYS A 178 13.64 4.15 -18.53
C LYS A 178 14.83 5.04 -18.19
N ILE A 179 14.80 6.31 -18.60
CA ILE A 179 15.88 7.27 -18.30
C ILE A 179 15.87 7.56 -16.82
N ASN A 180 14.69 7.80 -16.24
CA ASN A 180 14.58 8.04 -14.81
C ASN A 180 14.94 6.79 -13.98
N GLN A 181 14.53 5.61 -14.42
CA GLN A 181 14.98 4.35 -13.80
C GLN A 181 16.51 4.22 -13.83
N LEU A 182 17.15 4.50 -14.96
CA LEU A 182 18.60 4.43 -15.12
C LEU A 182 19.32 5.44 -14.21
N ARG A 183 18.77 6.66 -14.03
CA ARG A 183 19.30 7.64 -13.06
C ARG A 183 19.33 7.06 -11.65
N HIS A 184 18.25 6.45 -11.20
CA HIS A 184 18.16 5.82 -9.87
C HIS A 184 19.15 4.66 -9.72
N VAL A 185 19.24 3.79 -10.74
CA VAL A 185 20.20 2.67 -10.73
C VAL A 185 21.64 3.16 -10.65
N ARG A 186 22.00 4.18 -11.45
CA ARG A 186 23.36 4.75 -11.44
C ARG A 186 23.70 5.44 -10.13
N TYR A 187 22.73 6.11 -9.52
CA TYR A 187 22.94 6.83 -8.26
C TYR A 187 23.05 5.89 -7.07
N PHE A 188 22.09 5.01 -6.90
CA PHE A 188 22.03 4.10 -5.75
C PHE A 188 22.88 2.86 -5.91
N LYS A 189 23.06 2.36 -7.12
CA LYS A 189 23.76 1.13 -7.49
C LYS A 189 23.08 -0.14 -6.96
N ASN A 190 22.71 -0.18 -5.68
CA ASN A 190 22.07 -1.31 -5.00
C ASN A 190 21.33 -0.86 -3.74
N SER A 191 20.71 -1.80 -3.01
CA SER A 191 19.97 -1.52 -1.77
C SER A 191 20.82 -0.91 -0.65
N ALA A 192 22.11 -1.23 -0.57
CA ALA A 192 23.02 -0.61 0.40
C ALA A 192 23.20 0.88 0.10
N GLY A 193 23.24 1.27 -1.16
CA GLY A 193 23.29 2.67 -1.59
C GLY A 193 22.03 3.45 -1.19
N ILE A 194 20.85 2.84 -1.28
CA ILE A 194 19.59 3.44 -0.78
C ILE A 194 19.66 3.64 0.72
N LYS A 195 20.08 2.62 1.47
CA LYS A 195 20.21 2.71 2.94
C LYS A 195 21.18 3.81 3.37
N ALA A 196 22.36 3.88 2.74
CA ALA A 196 23.35 4.93 3.02
C ALA A 196 22.83 6.34 2.71
N HIS A 197 22.05 6.49 1.63
CA HIS A 197 21.41 7.77 1.30
C HIS A 197 20.37 8.17 2.35
N MET A 198 19.52 7.24 2.78
CA MET A 198 18.51 7.50 3.80
C MET A 198 19.11 7.79 5.18
N GLN A 199 20.26 7.19 5.52
CA GLN A 199 20.99 7.54 6.75
C GLN A 199 21.47 9.00 6.75
N LYS A 200 21.89 9.52 5.58
CA LYS A 200 22.24 10.96 5.45
C LYS A 200 21.01 11.84 5.66
N HIS A 201 19.85 11.46 5.09
CA HIS A 201 18.58 12.16 5.31
C HIS A 201 18.18 12.12 6.78
N ALA A 202 18.28 10.97 7.43
CA ALA A 202 17.98 10.81 8.86
C ALA A 202 18.83 11.74 9.72
N ALA A 203 20.13 11.85 9.45
CA ALA A 203 21.04 12.74 10.19
C ALA A 203 20.66 14.23 10.05
N LEU A 204 20.12 14.63 8.90
CA LEU A 204 19.65 16.00 8.65
C LEU A 204 18.28 16.31 9.26
N LEU A 205 17.39 15.31 9.29
CA LEU A 205 16.01 15.49 9.70
C LEU A 205 15.80 15.24 11.19
N LYS A 206 16.48 14.26 11.79
CA LYS A 206 16.31 13.87 13.19
C LYS A 206 16.32 15.06 14.15
N PRO A 207 17.28 16.02 14.09
CA PRO A 207 17.29 17.18 14.98
C PRO A 207 16.08 18.13 14.87
N LYS A 208 15.20 17.91 13.87
CA LYS A 208 13.97 18.69 13.69
C LYS A 208 12.75 17.99 14.29
N PHE A 209 12.90 16.73 14.68
CA PHE A 209 11.86 15.93 15.32
C PHE A 209 12.13 15.69 16.82
N ASP A 210 13.39 15.85 17.25
CA ASP A 210 13.80 15.87 18.67
C ASP A 210 13.52 17.24 19.30
#